data_68d9293361a861205555d1cf8dfbdf6f
#
_entry.id   68d9293361a861205555d1cf8dfbdf6f
#
_cell.length_a   1.000
_cell.length_b   1.000
_cell.length_c   1.000
_cell.angle_alpha   90.00
_cell.angle_beta   90.00
_cell.angle_gamma   90.00
#
_symmetry.space_group_name_H-M   'P 1'
#
loop_
_entity.id
_entity.type
_entity.pdbx_description
1 polymer ?
#
loop_
_entity_poly.entity_id
_entity_poly.type
_entity_poly.pdbx_seq_one_letter_code
_entity_poly.pdbx_strand_id
1 'polypeptide(L)'
;MEHPRFKLDEDSGMVTMRAGTREGRYHLRFKVYDRKHTQTDIPANVTVTVREIPHEAVINSGSVRLSGISDEDFIRVWNYRTQSMSRSKMDRFRDKLADLLNTERENVDIFSVQLKRKNPPLTDIRFSAHGSPYYKPVRLNGIVLMHREEIEKDVGINITMVGIDECLYENQMCEGSCTNALEISPLPYMVNANKTALVGVRVDTIADCTCGARNFSKPESCRTTPCHNGGRCVDTRFGPHCSCPVGYAGPRCQQTTRSFRGNGWAWYPPLEMCDESHLSLEFITRKPDGLIIYNGPIVPPERDEKLISDFIALELERGYPRLLIDFGSGTLELRVKTKKTLDDGEWHRIDL
;
A
#
# COMPACT_ATOMS: atom_id res chain seq x y z
N MET A 1 -4.71 39.25 -20.77
CA MET A 1 -3.29 39.10 -20.33
C MET A 1 -3.12 37.67 -19.85
N GLU A 2 -2.26 36.88 -20.49
CA GLU A 2 -2.04 35.49 -20.07
C GLU A 2 -1.36 35.46 -18.70
N HIS A 3 -1.83 34.56 -17.82
CA HIS A 3 -1.21 34.39 -16.51
C HIS A 3 0.17 33.71 -16.67
N PRO A 4 1.25 34.21 -16.03
CA PRO A 4 2.61 33.72 -16.29
C PRO A 4 2.81 32.24 -15.88
N ARG A 5 2.04 31.72 -14.95
CA ARG A 5 2.20 30.38 -14.37
C ARG A 5 1.10 29.38 -14.73
N PHE A 6 -0.03 29.87 -15.26
CA PHE A 6 -1.17 29.04 -15.64
C PHE A 6 -1.64 29.41 -17.03
N LYS A 7 -2.03 28.40 -17.80
CA LYS A 7 -2.64 28.56 -19.12
C LYS A 7 -4.09 28.09 -19.02
N LEU A 8 -5.02 28.87 -19.51
CA LEU A 8 -6.42 28.53 -19.67
C LEU A 8 -6.66 28.11 -21.12
N ASP A 9 -7.29 26.99 -21.32
CA ASP A 9 -7.93 26.62 -22.58
C ASP A 9 -9.36 27.15 -22.55
N GLU A 10 -9.68 28.09 -23.43
CA GLU A 10 -10.96 28.80 -23.41
C GLU A 10 -12.14 27.94 -23.84
N ASP A 11 -11.90 26.90 -24.67
CA ASP A 11 -12.95 26.02 -25.17
C ASP A 11 -13.32 24.92 -24.16
N SER A 12 -12.34 24.30 -23.56
CA SER A 12 -12.54 23.23 -22.57
C SER A 12 -12.66 23.73 -21.11
N GLY A 13 -12.22 24.96 -20.85
CA GLY A 13 -12.11 25.50 -19.49
C GLY A 13 -10.97 24.88 -18.67
N MET A 14 -10.08 24.12 -19.30
CA MET A 14 -8.98 23.44 -18.64
C MET A 14 -7.88 24.42 -18.26
N VAL A 15 -7.49 24.42 -16.99
CA VAL A 15 -6.38 25.20 -16.47
C VAL A 15 -5.15 24.31 -16.34
N THR A 16 -4.11 24.62 -17.12
CA THR A 16 -2.84 23.88 -17.10
C THR A 16 -1.77 24.70 -16.39
N MET A 17 -1.06 24.06 -15.46
CA MET A 17 0.09 24.67 -14.80
C MET A 17 1.31 24.63 -15.74
N ARG A 18 2.01 25.75 -15.83
CA ARG A 18 3.25 25.86 -16.63
C ARG A 18 4.45 25.30 -15.85
N ALA A 19 5.42 24.76 -16.55
CA ALA A 19 6.68 24.28 -15.96
C ALA A 19 7.37 25.41 -15.17
N GLY A 20 8.03 25.05 -14.06
CA GLY A 20 8.70 26.01 -13.18
C GLY A 20 7.78 26.83 -12.28
N THR A 21 6.49 26.47 -12.17
CA THR A 21 5.61 27.06 -11.17
C THR A 21 6.04 26.60 -9.78
N ARG A 22 6.40 27.54 -8.93
CA ARG A 22 6.86 27.27 -7.56
C ARG A 22 5.72 26.83 -6.64
N GLU A 23 6.08 26.15 -5.58
CA GLU A 23 5.16 25.86 -4.47
C GLU A 23 4.52 27.15 -3.93
N GLY A 24 3.24 27.06 -3.57
CA GLY A 24 2.50 28.19 -3.02
C GLY A 24 1.02 28.15 -3.32
N ARG A 25 0.33 29.18 -2.87
CA ARG A 25 -1.11 29.37 -3.07
C ARG A 25 -1.34 30.47 -4.08
N TYR A 26 -2.11 30.18 -5.13
CA TYR A 26 -2.43 31.09 -6.22
C TYR A 26 -3.93 31.31 -6.28
N HIS A 27 -4.33 32.57 -6.38
CA HIS A 27 -5.72 32.97 -6.54
C HIS A 27 -5.97 33.40 -7.98
N LEU A 28 -6.72 32.60 -8.72
CA LEU A 28 -7.05 32.85 -10.11
C LEU A 28 -8.50 33.34 -10.18
N ARG A 29 -8.70 34.40 -10.95
CA ARG A 29 -10.03 34.95 -11.21
C ARG A 29 -10.33 34.84 -12.69
N PHE A 30 -11.37 34.13 -13.02
CA PHE A 30 -11.84 33.93 -14.38
C PHE A 30 -13.13 34.72 -14.60
N LYS A 31 -13.39 35.08 -15.84
CA LYS A 31 -14.66 35.55 -16.30
C LYS A 31 -15.29 34.47 -17.17
N VAL A 32 -16.50 34.07 -16.82
CA VAL A 32 -17.25 33.04 -17.54
C VAL A 32 -18.37 33.73 -18.30
N TYR A 33 -18.47 33.48 -19.59
CA TYR A 33 -19.57 33.97 -20.42
C TYR A 33 -19.94 32.89 -21.43
N ASP A 34 -21.20 32.85 -21.81
CA ASP A 34 -21.63 32.11 -22.97
C ASP A 34 -22.15 33.10 -24.04
N ARG A 35 -22.02 32.72 -25.30
CA ARG A 35 -22.43 33.57 -26.40
C ARG A 35 -23.96 33.61 -26.61
N LYS A 36 -24.73 32.91 -25.77
CA LYS A 36 -26.18 32.73 -25.91
C LYS A 36 -26.99 33.57 -24.93
N HIS A 37 -26.46 33.93 -23.80
CA HIS A 37 -27.12 34.66 -22.74
C HIS A 37 -26.61 36.10 -22.66
N THR A 38 -27.48 37.02 -22.26
CA THR A 38 -27.18 38.45 -22.12
C THR A 38 -26.24 38.75 -20.94
N GLN A 39 -26.11 37.81 -20.01
CA GLN A 39 -25.25 37.96 -18.84
C GLN A 39 -23.80 37.66 -19.21
N THR A 40 -23.01 38.70 -19.33
CA THR A 40 -21.58 38.64 -19.56
C THR A 40 -20.85 38.83 -18.24
N ASP A 41 -19.64 38.26 -18.16
CA ASP A 41 -18.70 38.48 -17.04
C ASP A 41 -19.10 37.88 -15.69
N ILE A 42 -19.59 36.63 -15.65
CA ILE A 42 -19.79 35.90 -14.39
C ILE A 42 -18.42 35.61 -13.78
N PRO A 43 -18.08 36.13 -12.58
CA PRO A 43 -16.77 35.89 -11.97
C PRO A 43 -16.69 34.47 -11.39
N ALA A 44 -15.63 33.76 -11.73
CA ALA A 44 -15.26 32.50 -11.10
C ALA A 44 -13.90 32.64 -10.41
N ASN A 45 -13.87 32.37 -9.11
CA ASN A 45 -12.64 32.41 -8.32
C ASN A 45 -12.15 30.98 -8.06
N VAL A 46 -10.89 30.72 -8.37
CA VAL A 46 -10.24 29.42 -8.14
C VAL A 46 -8.99 29.65 -7.31
N THR A 47 -8.87 28.91 -6.22
CA THR A 47 -7.63 28.86 -5.44
C THR A 47 -6.88 27.59 -5.80
N VAL A 48 -5.67 27.74 -6.31
CA VAL A 48 -4.77 26.63 -6.63
C VAL A 48 -3.66 26.61 -5.60
N THR A 49 -3.53 25.49 -4.91
CA THR A 49 -2.39 25.24 -4.02
C THR A 49 -1.44 24.28 -4.72
N VAL A 50 -0.24 24.76 -4.98
CA VAL A 50 0.84 23.96 -5.59
C VAL A 50 1.74 23.46 -4.48
N ARG A 51 1.99 22.16 -4.46
CA ARG A 51 2.92 21.49 -3.56
C ARG A 51 3.98 20.78 -4.39
N GLU A 52 5.23 20.87 -3.98
CA GLU A 52 6.30 20.09 -4.54
C GLU A 52 6.35 18.73 -3.85
N ILE A 53 6.27 17.66 -4.63
CA ILE A 53 6.39 16.28 -4.15
C ILE A 53 7.70 15.71 -4.67
N PRO A 54 8.77 15.72 -3.88
CA PRO A 54 10.05 15.18 -4.29
C PRO A 54 9.99 13.65 -4.44
N HIS A 55 10.88 13.10 -5.23
CA HIS A 55 10.95 11.65 -5.46
C HIS A 55 11.07 10.87 -4.15
N GLU A 56 11.81 11.39 -3.17
CA GLU A 56 11.95 10.80 -1.85
C GLU A 56 10.59 10.65 -1.12
N ALA A 57 9.69 11.62 -1.25
CA ALA A 57 8.34 11.52 -0.68
C ALA A 57 7.54 10.39 -1.32
N VAL A 58 7.71 10.14 -2.62
CA VAL A 58 7.00 9.09 -3.34
C VAL A 58 7.51 7.69 -2.93
N ILE A 59 8.82 7.48 -2.92
CA ILE A 59 9.41 6.18 -2.55
C ILE A 59 9.23 5.83 -1.07
N ASN A 60 9.14 6.83 -0.19
CA ASN A 60 8.86 6.64 1.23
C ASN A 60 7.37 6.80 1.59
N SER A 61 6.47 6.69 0.60
CA SER A 61 5.03 6.87 0.85
C SER A 61 4.39 5.68 1.55
N GLY A 62 3.47 5.99 2.46
CA GLY A 62 2.44 5.04 2.89
C GLY A 62 1.34 4.93 1.84
N SER A 63 0.58 3.85 1.90
CA SER A 63 -0.54 3.63 0.98
C SER A 63 -1.70 2.92 1.66
N VAL A 64 -2.92 3.25 1.23
CA VAL A 64 -4.14 2.58 1.67
C VAL A 64 -5.07 2.38 0.49
N ARG A 65 -5.80 1.27 0.51
CA ARG A 65 -6.88 0.97 -0.44
C ARG A 65 -8.21 1.08 0.26
N LEU A 66 -9.08 1.89 -0.30
CA LEU A 66 -10.42 2.14 0.22
C LEU A 66 -11.47 1.44 -0.63
N SER A 67 -12.50 0.87 0.03
CA SER A 67 -13.67 0.33 -0.66
C SER A 67 -14.91 1.18 -0.42
N GLY A 68 -15.84 1.12 -1.38
CA GLY A 68 -17.13 1.80 -1.29
C GLY A 68 -17.07 3.31 -1.48
N ILE A 69 -15.93 3.85 -1.87
CA ILE A 69 -15.74 5.28 -2.11
C ILE A 69 -14.96 5.51 -3.41
N SER A 70 -15.42 6.46 -4.24
CA SER A 70 -14.68 6.90 -5.42
C SER A 70 -13.62 7.93 -5.07
N ASP A 71 -12.66 8.12 -5.97
CA ASP A 71 -11.66 9.18 -5.88
C ASP A 71 -12.30 10.57 -5.80
N GLU A 72 -13.34 10.82 -6.60
CA GLU A 72 -14.11 12.06 -6.55
C GLU A 72 -14.76 12.30 -5.18
N ASP A 73 -15.43 11.29 -4.61
CA ASP A 73 -16.10 11.41 -3.31
C ASP A 73 -15.11 11.57 -2.15
N PHE A 74 -13.91 11.05 -2.29
CA PHE A 74 -12.86 11.20 -1.30
C PHE A 74 -12.35 12.66 -1.21
N ILE A 75 -12.20 13.34 -2.34
CA ILE A 75 -11.76 14.75 -2.38
C ILE A 75 -12.90 15.75 -2.29
N ARG A 76 -14.16 15.30 -2.44
CA ARG A 76 -15.34 16.19 -2.49
C ARG A 76 -15.55 16.91 -1.18
N VAL A 77 -15.73 18.23 -1.27
CA VAL A 77 -16.15 19.08 -0.15
C VAL A 77 -17.68 19.09 -0.08
N TRP A 78 -18.24 18.56 0.99
CA TRP A 78 -19.68 18.54 1.23
C TRP A 78 -20.10 19.80 1.96
N ASN A 79 -20.93 20.64 1.33
CA ASN A 79 -21.53 21.78 1.99
C ASN A 79 -22.75 21.32 2.81
N TYR A 80 -22.57 21.04 4.07
CA TYR A 80 -23.71 21.02 4.99
C TYR A 80 -24.13 22.47 5.29
N ARG A 81 -25.42 22.76 5.22
CA ARG A 81 -25.98 24.09 5.42
C ARG A 81 -25.81 24.69 6.83
N THR A 82 -25.15 24.00 7.74
CA THR A 82 -24.95 24.43 9.12
C THR A 82 -23.47 24.36 9.48
N GLN A 83 -22.92 25.55 9.66
CA GLN A 83 -21.73 25.92 10.46
C GLN A 83 -20.50 25.00 10.46
N SER A 84 -19.37 25.67 10.20
CA SER A 84 -17.98 25.26 10.19
C SER A 84 -17.50 24.63 8.88
N MET A 85 -16.30 25.02 8.49
CA MET A 85 -15.60 24.67 7.27
C MET A 85 -15.89 23.23 6.83
N SER A 86 -16.62 23.07 5.72
CA SER A 86 -16.88 21.79 5.11
C SER A 86 -15.58 21.18 4.62
N ARG A 87 -15.08 20.15 5.32
CA ARG A 87 -13.84 19.45 5.00
C ARG A 87 -14.14 18.19 4.20
N SER A 88 -13.32 17.94 3.19
CA SER A 88 -13.35 16.67 2.45
C SER A 88 -12.91 15.49 3.33
N LYS A 89 -13.17 14.26 2.89
CA LYS A 89 -12.62 13.06 3.56
C LYS A 89 -11.09 13.06 3.47
N MET A 90 -10.53 13.54 2.35
CA MET A 90 -9.09 13.73 2.19
C MET A 90 -8.51 14.66 3.26
N ASP A 91 -9.17 15.82 3.52
CA ASP A 91 -8.70 16.74 4.57
C ASP A 91 -8.75 16.11 5.97
N ARG A 92 -9.85 15.39 6.27
CA ARG A 92 -9.98 14.70 7.56
C ARG A 92 -8.96 13.58 7.73
N PHE A 93 -8.69 12.83 6.67
CA PHE A 93 -7.67 11.79 6.69
C PHE A 93 -6.27 12.39 6.91
N ARG A 94 -5.97 13.49 6.23
CA ARG A 94 -4.72 14.24 6.42
C ARG A 94 -4.55 14.76 7.85
N ASP A 95 -5.60 15.38 8.40
CA ASP A 95 -5.58 15.90 9.77
C ASP A 95 -5.36 14.77 10.77
N LYS A 96 -6.07 13.64 10.59
CA LYS A 96 -5.92 12.47 11.45
C LYS A 96 -4.52 11.85 11.40
N LEU A 97 -3.92 11.78 10.21
CA LEU A 97 -2.53 11.32 10.06
C LEU A 97 -1.55 12.27 10.77
N ALA A 98 -1.74 13.58 10.65
CA ALA A 98 -0.91 14.57 11.31
C ALA A 98 -0.98 14.44 12.84
N ASP A 99 -2.18 14.26 13.38
CA ASP A 99 -2.40 14.04 14.81
C ASP A 99 -1.72 12.75 15.30
N LEU A 100 -1.89 11.64 14.59
CA LEU A 100 -1.30 10.35 14.95
C LEU A 100 0.23 10.32 14.83
N LEU A 101 0.78 11.07 13.89
CA LEU A 101 2.22 11.22 13.69
C LEU A 101 2.83 12.27 14.64
N ASN A 102 1.99 13.02 15.38
CA ASN A 102 2.38 14.17 16.19
C ASN A 102 3.22 15.16 15.38
N THR A 103 2.73 15.56 14.23
CA THR A 103 3.35 16.50 13.30
C THR A 103 2.36 17.55 12.83
N GLU A 104 2.86 18.63 12.26
CA GLU A 104 1.99 19.66 11.68
C GLU A 104 1.30 19.13 10.41
N ARG A 105 0.09 19.60 10.16
CA ARG A 105 -0.70 19.23 9.00
C ARG A 105 0.03 19.47 7.67
N GLU A 106 0.80 20.52 7.62
CA GLU A 106 1.59 20.95 6.46
C GLU A 106 2.67 19.93 6.10
N ASN A 107 3.09 19.11 7.04
CA ASN A 107 4.08 18.06 6.85
C ASN A 107 3.50 16.76 6.28
N VAL A 108 2.18 16.66 6.17
CA VAL A 108 1.50 15.49 5.61
C VAL A 108 0.96 15.82 4.23
N ASP A 109 1.37 15.10 3.20
CA ASP A 109 0.90 15.26 1.84
C ASP A 109 0.17 14.02 1.36
N ILE A 110 -1.08 14.19 0.92
CA ILE A 110 -1.82 13.19 0.16
C ILE A 110 -1.65 13.60 -1.30
N PHE A 111 -0.79 12.90 -2.01
CA PHE A 111 -0.33 13.32 -3.33
C PHE A 111 -0.84 12.44 -4.47
N SER A 112 -1.43 11.27 -4.16
CA SER A 112 -2.04 10.39 -5.15
C SER A 112 -3.37 9.85 -4.62
N VAL A 113 -4.42 10.04 -5.40
CA VAL A 113 -5.77 9.51 -5.15
C VAL A 113 -6.25 8.96 -6.47
N GLN A 114 -6.33 7.64 -6.62
CA GLN A 114 -6.56 6.98 -7.90
C GLN A 114 -7.69 5.97 -7.81
N LEU A 115 -8.65 6.05 -8.72
CA LEU A 115 -9.71 5.06 -8.84
C LEU A 115 -9.16 3.78 -9.50
N LYS A 116 -9.01 2.71 -8.71
CA LYS A 116 -8.54 1.41 -9.21
C LYS A 116 -9.66 0.62 -9.90
N ARG A 117 -10.88 0.71 -9.36
CA ARG A 117 -12.07 0.04 -9.89
C ARG A 117 -13.31 0.90 -9.66
N LYS A 118 -14.22 0.91 -10.65
CA LYS A 118 -15.41 1.76 -10.62
C LYS A 118 -16.61 1.09 -9.93
N ASN A 119 -16.83 -0.20 -10.14
CA ASN A 119 -17.98 -0.93 -9.62
C ASN A 119 -17.58 -2.29 -9.02
N PRO A 120 -17.73 -2.51 -7.69
CA PRO A 120 -17.86 -1.46 -6.67
C PRO A 120 -16.61 -0.59 -6.63
N PRO A 121 -16.73 0.67 -6.19
CA PRO A 121 -15.60 1.58 -6.22
C PRO A 121 -14.48 1.13 -5.27
N LEU A 122 -13.25 1.21 -5.77
CA LEU A 122 -12.03 0.89 -5.07
C LEU A 122 -11.01 1.97 -5.38
N THR A 123 -10.53 2.67 -4.36
CA THR A 123 -9.65 3.85 -4.52
C THR A 123 -8.36 3.65 -3.76
N ASP A 124 -7.26 3.83 -4.45
CA ASP A 124 -5.90 3.78 -3.90
C ASP A 124 -5.42 5.18 -3.54
N ILE A 125 -4.89 5.32 -2.34
CA ILE A 125 -4.38 6.58 -1.82
C ILE A 125 -2.94 6.39 -1.40
N ARG A 126 -2.09 7.36 -1.80
CA ARG A 126 -0.72 7.46 -1.32
C ARG A 126 -0.48 8.77 -0.61
N PHE A 127 0.27 8.68 0.46
CA PHE A 127 0.58 9.80 1.31
C PHE A 127 2.00 9.72 1.84
N SER A 128 2.58 10.86 2.09
CA SER A 128 3.89 10.99 2.72
C SER A 128 3.80 11.90 3.93
N ALA A 129 4.73 11.76 4.84
CA ALA A 129 4.88 12.70 5.93
C ALA A 129 6.35 13.11 6.05
N HIS A 130 6.56 14.41 6.08
CA HIS A 130 7.87 14.99 6.21
C HIS A 130 8.25 15.04 7.69
N GLY A 131 9.38 14.43 7.99
CA GLY A 131 10.10 14.63 9.23
C GLY A 131 11.47 15.22 8.87
N SER A 132 12.52 14.75 9.51
CA SER A 132 13.88 15.00 9.08
C SER A 132 14.64 13.70 9.32
N PRO A 133 14.70 12.83 8.37
CA PRO A 133 14.16 12.75 6.98
C PRO A 133 12.66 12.39 6.91
N TYR A 134 12.14 12.11 5.67
CA TYR A 134 10.78 11.58 5.46
C TYR A 134 10.54 10.29 6.26
N TYR A 135 9.34 10.16 6.80
CA TYR A 135 8.93 8.93 7.46
C TYR A 135 8.88 7.76 6.47
N LYS A 136 9.39 6.62 6.89
CA LYS A 136 9.44 5.42 6.06
C LYS A 136 8.05 4.76 5.91
N PRO A 137 7.81 4.01 4.81
CA PRO A 137 6.53 3.35 4.54
C PRO A 137 6.06 2.47 5.70
N VAL A 138 6.99 1.73 6.31
CA VAL A 138 6.69 0.85 7.46
C VAL A 138 6.06 1.62 8.62
N ARG A 139 6.60 2.80 8.94
CA ARG A 139 6.04 3.65 10.01
C ARG A 139 4.68 4.22 9.62
N LEU A 140 4.54 4.73 8.39
CA LEU A 140 3.30 5.33 7.90
C LEU A 140 2.17 4.29 7.84
N ASN A 141 2.45 3.14 7.25
CA ASN A 141 1.49 2.04 7.16
C ASN A 141 1.18 1.46 8.55
N GLY A 142 2.20 1.29 9.40
CA GLY A 142 2.04 0.79 10.77
C GLY A 142 1.11 1.66 11.61
N ILE A 143 1.25 2.99 11.56
CA ILE A 143 0.36 3.91 12.28
C ILE A 143 -1.08 3.78 11.78
N VAL A 144 -1.29 3.74 10.46
CA VAL A 144 -2.62 3.57 9.91
C VAL A 144 -3.23 2.23 10.32
N LEU A 145 -2.45 1.16 10.28
CA LEU A 145 -2.91 -0.17 10.69
C LEU A 145 -3.31 -0.23 12.17
N MET A 146 -2.48 0.34 13.04
CA MET A 146 -2.73 0.38 14.49
C MET A 146 -3.98 1.19 14.87
N HIS A 147 -4.28 2.24 14.13
CA HIS A 147 -5.41 3.15 14.38
C HIS A 147 -6.51 3.03 13.33
N ARG A 148 -6.58 1.90 12.62
CA ARG A 148 -7.49 1.71 11.49
C ARG A 148 -8.94 2.01 11.84
N GLU A 149 -9.48 1.40 12.89
CA GLU A 149 -10.87 1.58 13.31
C GLU A 149 -11.19 3.03 13.68
N GLU A 150 -10.25 3.71 14.32
CA GLU A 150 -10.39 5.11 14.69
C GLU A 150 -10.40 6.01 13.44
N ILE A 151 -9.49 5.77 12.49
CA ILE A 151 -9.43 6.48 11.21
C ILE A 151 -10.71 6.26 10.40
N GLU A 152 -11.17 5.01 10.27
CA GLU A 152 -12.38 4.66 9.55
C GLU A 152 -13.60 5.38 10.12
N LYS A 153 -13.72 5.42 11.43
CA LYS A 153 -14.83 6.11 12.14
C LYS A 153 -14.76 7.63 11.97
N ASP A 154 -13.59 8.23 12.21
CA ASP A 154 -13.44 9.69 12.22
C ASP A 154 -13.52 10.29 10.82
N VAL A 155 -12.99 9.60 9.82
CA VAL A 155 -12.97 10.06 8.43
C VAL A 155 -14.23 9.63 7.67
N GLY A 156 -14.84 8.53 8.06
CA GLY A 156 -15.99 7.93 7.38
C GLY A 156 -15.58 7.23 6.08
N ILE A 157 -14.55 6.39 6.16
CA ILE A 157 -14.00 5.57 5.06
C ILE A 157 -13.94 4.12 5.48
N ASN A 158 -13.78 3.20 4.54
CA ASN A 158 -13.54 1.80 4.80
C ASN A 158 -12.21 1.39 4.14
N ILE A 159 -11.22 1.07 4.96
CA ILE A 159 -9.88 0.68 4.54
C ILE A 159 -9.86 -0.83 4.35
N THR A 160 -9.63 -1.31 3.14
CA THR A 160 -9.50 -2.74 2.85
C THR A 160 -8.08 -3.25 2.93
N MET A 161 -7.10 -2.36 2.68
CA MET A 161 -5.69 -2.71 2.69
C MET A 161 -4.86 -1.52 3.16
N VAL A 162 -3.88 -1.77 4.01
CA VAL A 162 -2.86 -0.82 4.44
C VAL A 162 -1.51 -1.33 3.93
N GLY A 163 -0.78 -0.47 3.24
CA GLY A 163 0.36 -0.92 2.43
C GLY A 163 -0.14 -1.72 1.23
N ILE A 164 -0.36 -1.03 0.10
CA ILE A 164 -0.93 -1.69 -1.09
C ILE A 164 0.05 -2.76 -1.57
N ASP A 165 -0.44 -3.99 -1.57
CA ASP A 165 0.30 -5.19 -1.94
C ASP A 165 -0.42 -5.91 -3.07
N GLU A 166 0.09 -5.77 -4.29
CA GLU A 166 -0.46 -6.42 -5.47
C GLU A 166 -0.03 -7.89 -5.58
N CYS A 167 0.98 -8.30 -4.82
CA CYS A 167 1.38 -9.70 -4.73
C CYS A 167 0.32 -10.59 -4.06
N LEU A 168 -0.62 -10.01 -3.33
CA LEU A 168 -1.73 -10.72 -2.67
C LEU A 168 -2.85 -11.09 -3.63
N TYR A 169 -2.90 -10.52 -4.83
CA TYR A 169 -3.96 -10.82 -5.79
C TYR A 169 -3.62 -12.04 -6.65
N GLU A 170 -4.63 -12.90 -6.82
CA GLU A 170 -4.54 -14.19 -7.54
C GLU A 170 -4.05 -14.09 -9.00
N ASN A 171 -3.99 -12.89 -9.56
CA ASN A 171 -3.55 -12.67 -10.93
C ASN A 171 -2.03 -12.55 -11.10
N GLN A 172 -1.28 -12.49 -10.01
CA GLN A 172 0.17 -12.39 -10.07
C GLN A 172 0.79 -13.79 -9.89
N MET A 173 1.43 -14.24 -10.92
CA MET A 173 1.95 -15.59 -11.01
C MET A 173 3.48 -15.55 -11.01
N CYS A 174 4.06 -15.30 -9.84
CA CYS A 174 5.46 -15.54 -9.60
C CYS A 174 5.65 -16.92 -8.97
N GLU A 175 6.44 -17.76 -9.59
CA GLU A 175 6.93 -18.97 -8.96
C GLU A 175 8.17 -18.58 -8.14
N GLY A 176 8.02 -18.52 -6.84
CA GLY A 176 9.01 -17.97 -5.93
C GLY A 176 8.47 -16.71 -5.22
N SER A 177 9.30 -15.73 -5.08
CA SER A 177 8.97 -14.50 -4.37
C SER A 177 8.44 -13.40 -5.29
N CYS A 178 7.57 -12.57 -4.76
CA CYS A 178 7.01 -11.41 -5.40
C CYS A 178 7.25 -10.17 -4.54
N THR A 179 7.61 -9.07 -5.15
CA THR A 179 7.74 -7.77 -4.50
C THR A 179 6.89 -6.72 -5.19
N ASN A 180 6.56 -5.65 -4.46
CA ASN A 180 5.80 -4.54 -5.01
C ASN A 180 6.76 -3.46 -5.49
N ALA A 181 6.77 -3.20 -6.78
CA ALA A 181 7.47 -2.08 -7.38
C ALA A 181 6.53 -0.88 -7.57
N LEU A 182 7.08 0.32 -7.48
CA LEU A 182 6.35 1.55 -7.74
C LEU A 182 6.67 2.05 -9.15
N GLU A 183 5.63 2.14 -9.98
CA GLU A 183 5.73 2.75 -11.30
C GLU A 183 5.18 4.17 -11.25
N ILE A 184 6.07 5.15 -11.45
CA ILE A 184 5.70 6.57 -11.45
C ILE A 184 5.47 7.01 -12.89
N SER A 185 4.23 7.37 -13.21
CA SER A 185 3.88 7.88 -14.54
C SER A 185 4.35 9.33 -14.71
N PRO A 186 4.87 9.69 -15.88
CA PRO A 186 5.16 11.08 -16.21
C PRO A 186 3.90 11.94 -16.37
N LEU A 187 2.73 11.30 -16.56
CA LEU A 187 1.45 11.99 -16.69
C LEU A 187 0.76 12.02 -15.32
N PRO A 188 0.31 13.19 -14.85
CA PRO A 188 -0.41 13.30 -13.60
C PRO A 188 -1.78 12.62 -13.67
N TYR A 189 -2.32 12.27 -12.52
CA TYR A 189 -3.69 11.81 -12.37
C TYR A 189 -4.56 12.98 -11.86
N MET A 190 -5.65 13.25 -12.57
CA MET A 190 -6.57 14.33 -12.23
C MET A 190 -7.90 13.77 -11.72
N VAL A 191 -8.32 14.23 -10.55
CA VAL A 191 -9.65 13.97 -9.98
C VAL A 191 -10.42 15.27 -9.94
N ASN A 192 -11.66 15.25 -10.42
CA ASN A 192 -12.52 16.44 -10.47
C ASN A 192 -13.85 16.14 -9.77
N ALA A 193 -14.09 16.76 -8.62
CA ALA A 193 -15.30 16.64 -7.82
C ALA A 193 -16.14 17.94 -7.84
N ASN A 194 -16.29 18.55 -8.99
CA ASN A 194 -17.02 19.81 -9.28
C ASN A 194 -16.38 21.06 -8.64
N LYS A 195 -16.49 21.21 -7.32
CA LYS A 195 -15.96 22.39 -6.61
C LYS A 195 -14.51 22.24 -6.17
N THR A 196 -14.00 21.02 -6.21
CA THR A 196 -12.64 20.65 -5.78
C THR A 196 -12.04 19.77 -6.84
N ALA A 197 -10.80 20.02 -7.20
CA ALA A 197 -10.02 19.17 -8.08
C ALA A 197 -8.66 18.88 -7.43
N LEU A 198 -8.13 17.70 -7.69
CA LEU A 198 -6.79 17.28 -7.31
C LEU A 198 -6.05 16.85 -8.57
N VAL A 199 -4.87 17.41 -8.77
CA VAL A 199 -3.91 16.93 -9.76
C VAL A 199 -2.72 16.39 -8.99
N GLY A 200 -2.57 15.08 -8.99
CA GLY A 200 -1.58 14.39 -8.19
C GLY A 200 -0.62 13.55 -9.03
N VAL A 201 0.38 13.02 -8.36
CA VAL A 201 1.32 12.08 -8.97
C VAL A 201 0.58 10.77 -9.24
N ARG A 202 0.70 10.24 -10.44
CA ARG A 202 0.22 8.91 -10.76
C ARG A 202 1.29 7.90 -10.40
N VAL A 203 0.99 7.08 -9.39
CA VAL A 203 1.89 6.03 -8.89
C VAL A 203 1.11 4.73 -8.83
N ASP A 204 1.45 3.81 -9.71
CA ASP A 204 0.87 2.48 -9.73
C ASP A 204 1.78 1.52 -8.94
N THR A 205 1.17 0.65 -8.12
CA THR A 205 1.88 -0.48 -7.53
C THR A 205 1.76 -1.64 -8.48
N ILE A 206 2.86 -2.21 -8.86
CA ILE A 206 2.93 -3.41 -9.70
C ILE A 206 3.61 -4.53 -8.92
N ALA A 207 3.08 -5.74 -9.06
CA ALA A 207 3.74 -6.91 -8.54
C ALA A 207 4.83 -7.35 -9.51
N ASP A 208 6.05 -7.52 -9.03
CA ASP A 208 7.19 -7.98 -9.80
C ASP A 208 7.80 -9.23 -9.18
N CYS A 209 8.26 -10.15 -10.01
CA CYS A 209 8.91 -11.36 -9.54
C CYS A 209 10.35 -11.05 -9.13
N THR A 210 10.69 -11.36 -7.90
CA THR A 210 12.05 -11.15 -7.38
C THR A 210 13.07 -12.13 -7.97
N CYS A 211 14.32 -11.99 -7.61
CA CYS A 211 15.39 -12.88 -8.08
C CYS A 211 15.04 -14.35 -7.75
N GLY A 212 15.35 -15.26 -8.68
CA GLY A 212 14.99 -16.68 -8.58
C GLY A 212 13.52 -17.00 -8.86
N ALA A 213 12.63 -16.01 -8.85
CA ALA A 213 11.24 -16.20 -9.21
C ALA A 213 11.04 -16.22 -10.73
N ARG A 214 10.05 -16.99 -11.18
CA ARG A 214 9.65 -17.02 -12.60
C ARG A 214 8.36 -16.27 -12.79
N ASN A 215 8.36 -15.33 -13.73
CA ASN A 215 7.14 -14.66 -14.16
C ASN A 215 6.45 -15.50 -15.22
N PHE A 216 5.23 -15.93 -14.96
CA PHE A 216 4.41 -16.61 -15.94
C PHE A 216 3.49 -15.59 -16.61
N SER A 217 3.66 -15.41 -17.92
CA SER A 217 2.62 -14.81 -18.73
C SER A 217 1.33 -15.63 -18.55
N LYS A 218 0.16 -14.99 -18.51
CA LYS A 218 -1.17 -15.60 -18.27
C LYS A 218 -1.24 -17.07 -18.64
N PRO A 219 -1.59 -17.97 -17.70
CA PRO A 219 -1.71 -19.38 -18.02
C PRO A 219 -2.81 -19.57 -19.07
N GLU A 220 -2.45 -20.14 -20.19
CA GLU A 220 -3.39 -20.37 -21.29
C GLU A 220 -4.23 -21.63 -21.06
N SER A 221 -3.69 -22.62 -20.37
CA SER A 221 -4.35 -23.89 -20.10
C SER A 221 -3.71 -24.69 -18.97
N CYS A 222 -4.40 -25.73 -18.51
CA CYS A 222 -3.86 -26.70 -17.55
C CYS A 222 -2.60 -27.44 -18.04
N ARG A 223 -2.34 -27.41 -19.35
CA ARG A 223 -1.13 -28.04 -19.94
C ARG A 223 0.11 -27.16 -19.73
N THR A 224 -0.05 -25.86 -19.84
CA THR A 224 1.04 -24.89 -19.71
C THR A 224 1.29 -24.50 -18.25
N THR A 225 0.28 -24.63 -17.41
CA THR A 225 0.34 -24.22 -16.01
C THR A 225 -0.27 -25.29 -15.11
N PRO A 226 0.48 -26.36 -14.82
CA PRO A 226 -0.02 -27.44 -13.96
C PRO A 226 -0.22 -26.98 -12.52
N CYS A 227 -1.17 -27.59 -11.84
CA CYS A 227 -1.35 -27.42 -10.39
C CYS A 227 -0.25 -28.19 -9.65
N HIS A 228 0.24 -27.60 -8.55
CA HIS A 228 1.22 -28.23 -7.66
C HIS A 228 0.53 -29.22 -6.70
N ASN A 229 1.36 -30.03 -6.03
CA ASN A 229 0.95 -30.86 -4.90
C ASN A 229 -0.27 -31.76 -5.17
N GLY A 230 -0.40 -32.24 -6.39
CA GLY A 230 -1.49 -33.15 -6.76
C GLY A 230 -2.86 -32.45 -6.95
N GLY A 231 -2.86 -31.14 -7.05
CA GLY A 231 -4.06 -30.36 -7.37
C GLY A 231 -4.64 -30.75 -8.74
N ARG A 232 -5.97 -30.80 -8.82
CA ARG A 232 -6.69 -31.08 -10.05
C ARG A 232 -6.92 -29.80 -10.84
N CYS A 233 -6.37 -29.72 -12.03
CA CYS A 233 -6.57 -28.60 -12.92
C CYS A 233 -7.81 -28.75 -13.81
N VAL A 234 -8.59 -27.70 -13.95
CA VAL A 234 -9.75 -27.61 -14.84
C VAL A 234 -9.64 -26.31 -15.64
N ASP A 235 -9.66 -26.45 -16.97
CA ASP A 235 -9.69 -25.27 -17.84
C ASP A 235 -11.07 -24.60 -17.80
N THR A 236 -11.09 -23.33 -17.46
CA THR A 236 -12.31 -22.51 -17.42
C THR A 236 -12.22 -21.38 -18.45
N ARG A 237 -13.34 -20.71 -18.74
CA ARG A 237 -13.38 -19.53 -19.61
C ARG A 237 -12.52 -18.35 -19.10
N PHE A 238 -12.10 -18.40 -17.85
CA PHE A 238 -11.25 -17.37 -17.21
C PHE A 238 -9.79 -17.83 -17.05
N GLY A 239 -9.43 -19.00 -17.59
CA GLY A 239 -8.14 -19.64 -17.45
C GLY A 239 -8.20 -20.94 -16.63
N PRO A 240 -7.05 -21.62 -16.43
CA PRO A 240 -6.99 -22.83 -15.63
C PRO A 240 -7.30 -22.54 -14.15
N HIS A 241 -8.10 -23.42 -13.57
CA HIS A 241 -8.46 -23.38 -12.15
C HIS A 241 -7.98 -24.66 -11.46
N CYS A 242 -7.28 -24.49 -10.34
CA CYS A 242 -6.79 -25.62 -9.55
C CYS A 242 -7.71 -25.91 -8.37
N SER A 243 -8.17 -27.15 -8.28
CA SER A 243 -8.82 -27.68 -7.07
C SER A 243 -7.78 -28.35 -6.20
N CYS A 244 -7.50 -27.78 -5.04
CA CYS A 244 -6.41 -28.22 -4.18
C CYS A 244 -6.84 -29.34 -3.25
N PRO A 245 -5.95 -30.34 -2.98
CA PRO A 245 -6.13 -31.33 -1.93
C PRO A 245 -6.13 -30.66 -0.55
N VAL A 246 -6.64 -31.38 0.44
CA VAL A 246 -6.64 -30.92 1.85
C VAL A 246 -5.21 -30.62 2.30
N GLY A 247 -4.98 -29.47 2.91
CA GLY A 247 -3.69 -29.01 3.40
C GLY A 247 -2.88 -28.20 2.38
N TYR A 248 -3.46 -27.95 1.20
CA TYR A 248 -2.85 -27.08 0.18
C TYR A 248 -3.85 -26.00 -0.23
N ALA A 249 -3.34 -24.83 -0.53
CA ALA A 249 -4.09 -23.66 -0.94
C ALA A 249 -3.36 -22.86 -2.03
N GLY A 250 -3.93 -21.71 -2.40
CA GLY A 250 -3.37 -20.85 -3.43
C GLY A 250 -3.85 -21.20 -4.83
N PRO A 251 -3.68 -20.29 -5.82
CA PRO A 251 -4.24 -20.44 -7.17
C PRO A 251 -3.72 -21.68 -7.92
N ARG A 252 -2.55 -22.18 -7.53
CA ARG A 252 -1.93 -23.40 -8.11
C ARG A 252 -1.66 -24.48 -7.07
N CYS A 253 -2.28 -24.42 -5.88
CA CYS A 253 -2.04 -25.34 -4.76
C CYS A 253 -0.60 -25.34 -4.25
N GLN A 254 0.10 -24.23 -4.39
CA GLN A 254 1.49 -24.07 -3.97
C GLN A 254 1.65 -23.73 -2.48
N GLN A 255 0.59 -23.20 -1.86
CA GLN A 255 0.58 -22.88 -0.44
C GLN A 255 0.30 -24.13 0.39
N THR A 256 1.04 -24.29 1.47
CA THR A 256 0.90 -25.44 2.36
C THR A 256 0.52 -24.99 3.76
N THR A 257 -0.42 -25.73 4.39
CA THR A 257 -0.71 -25.57 5.80
C THR A 257 -0.10 -26.75 6.58
N ARG A 258 0.45 -26.47 7.75
CA ARG A 258 1.02 -27.47 8.65
C ARG A 258 0.55 -27.21 10.08
N SER A 259 0.30 -28.28 10.83
CA SER A 259 -0.03 -28.20 12.24
C SER A 259 1.06 -28.89 13.06
N PHE A 260 1.48 -28.24 14.13
CA PHE A 260 2.51 -28.74 15.04
C PHE A 260 1.92 -28.91 16.44
N ARG A 261 2.31 -29.99 17.14
CA ARG A 261 1.82 -30.30 18.49
C ARG A 261 2.80 -29.91 19.60
N GLY A 262 3.68 -28.94 19.33
CA GLY A 262 4.56 -28.34 20.33
C GLY A 262 6.05 -28.57 20.05
N ASN A 263 6.46 -29.72 19.61
CA ASN A 263 7.85 -30.09 19.30
C ASN A 263 8.07 -30.50 17.84
N GLY A 264 7.09 -30.22 16.99
CA GLY A 264 7.20 -30.50 15.56
C GLY A 264 7.84 -29.34 14.81
N TRP A 265 8.48 -29.66 13.71
CA TRP A 265 9.08 -28.70 12.78
C TRP A 265 8.94 -29.21 11.34
N ALA A 266 9.08 -28.30 10.38
CA ALA A 266 9.10 -28.62 8.96
C ALA A 266 10.24 -27.87 8.27
N TRP A 267 10.89 -28.55 7.32
CA TRP A 267 11.92 -27.96 6.48
C TRP A 267 11.29 -27.39 5.23
N TYR A 268 11.72 -26.19 4.88
CA TYR A 268 11.43 -25.52 3.62
C TYR A 268 12.74 -25.19 2.92
N PRO A 269 12.73 -24.94 1.61
CA PRO A 269 13.90 -24.37 0.95
C PRO A 269 14.33 -23.08 1.68
N PRO A 270 15.65 -22.81 1.73
CA PRO A 270 16.14 -21.59 2.35
C PRO A 270 15.59 -20.37 1.62
N LEU A 271 15.46 -19.26 2.33
CA LEU A 271 15.15 -17.98 1.71
C LEU A 271 16.28 -17.61 0.75
N GLU A 272 15.93 -17.25 -0.46
CA GLU A 272 16.92 -16.76 -1.43
C GLU A 272 17.41 -15.38 -0.99
N MET A 273 18.73 -15.21 -1.00
CA MET A 273 19.36 -13.94 -0.66
C MET A 273 19.32 -13.02 -1.88
N CYS A 274 18.40 -12.08 -1.86
CA CYS A 274 18.22 -11.03 -2.86
C CYS A 274 18.43 -9.67 -2.19
N ASP A 275 18.56 -8.60 -2.98
CA ASP A 275 18.68 -7.24 -2.47
C ASP A 275 17.45 -6.84 -1.63
N GLU A 276 16.29 -7.35 -2.01
CA GLU A 276 15.04 -7.23 -1.26
C GLU A 276 14.38 -8.61 -1.14
N SER A 277 13.90 -8.92 0.04
CA SER A 277 13.19 -10.17 0.32
C SER A 277 11.88 -9.87 1.03
N HIS A 278 10.82 -10.54 0.63
CA HIS A 278 9.51 -10.45 1.26
C HIS A 278 9.07 -11.81 1.77
N LEU A 279 8.69 -11.87 3.03
CA LEU A 279 8.16 -13.07 3.66
C LEU A 279 6.78 -12.78 4.23
N SER A 280 5.79 -13.56 3.81
CA SER A 280 4.44 -13.52 4.35
C SER A 280 4.06 -14.87 4.92
N LEU A 281 3.52 -14.87 6.11
CA LEU A 281 3.02 -16.08 6.75
C LEU A 281 1.74 -15.83 7.54
N GLU A 282 0.91 -16.86 7.62
CA GLU A 282 -0.26 -16.89 8.49
C GLU A 282 -0.11 -18.01 9.50
N PHE A 283 -0.45 -17.74 10.74
CA PHE A 283 -0.40 -18.75 11.81
C PHE A 283 -1.55 -18.58 12.81
N ILE A 284 -1.82 -19.66 13.51
CA ILE A 284 -2.77 -19.72 14.63
C ILE A 284 -2.09 -20.46 15.79
N THR A 285 -2.11 -19.89 16.98
CA THR A 285 -1.54 -20.51 18.18
C THR A 285 -2.30 -20.14 19.46
N ARG A 286 -2.15 -20.97 20.48
CA ARG A 286 -2.57 -20.70 21.86
C ARG A 286 -1.38 -20.69 22.82
N LYS A 287 -0.15 -20.72 22.27
CA LYS A 287 1.08 -20.67 23.07
C LYS A 287 1.71 -19.29 22.96
N PRO A 288 1.99 -18.65 24.09
CA PRO A 288 2.54 -17.29 24.10
C PRO A 288 4.01 -17.24 23.65
N ASP A 289 4.71 -18.36 23.73
CA ASP A 289 6.14 -18.43 23.42
C ASP A 289 6.41 -19.56 22.42
N GLY A 290 7.23 -19.25 21.41
CA GLY A 290 7.68 -20.25 20.44
C GLY A 290 8.28 -19.68 19.18
N LEU A 291 9.18 -20.45 18.59
CA LEU A 291 9.78 -20.15 17.30
C LEU A 291 8.77 -20.43 16.19
N ILE A 292 8.58 -19.47 15.31
CA ILE A 292 7.67 -19.58 14.15
C ILE A 292 8.46 -19.93 12.90
N ILE A 293 9.50 -19.14 12.58
CA ILE A 293 10.40 -19.37 11.44
C ILE A 293 11.83 -19.14 11.89
N TYR A 294 12.74 -19.94 11.34
CA TYR A 294 14.17 -19.77 11.44
C TYR A 294 14.83 -20.05 10.09
N ASN A 295 15.60 -19.10 9.60
CA ASN A 295 16.48 -19.26 8.44
C ASN A 295 17.89 -18.88 8.86
N GLY A 296 18.78 -19.85 8.92
CA GLY A 296 20.13 -19.66 9.40
C GLY A 296 20.85 -21.00 9.62
N PRO A 297 22.10 -20.98 10.09
CA PRO A 297 22.88 -22.19 10.35
C PRO A 297 22.27 -22.98 11.51
N ILE A 298 22.23 -24.31 11.36
CA ILE A 298 21.63 -25.22 12.35
C ILE A 298 22.72 -25.92 13.14
N VAL A 299 23.91 -26.01 12.57
CA VAL A 299 25.07 -26.62 13.21
C VAL A 299 25.96 -25.49 13.75
N PRO A 300 26.38 -25.55 15.02
CA PRO A 300 27.30 -24.56 15.54
C PRO A 300 28.60 -24.60 14.71
N PRO A 301 29.17 -23.42 14.37
CA PRO A 301 30.43 -23.37 13.62
C PRO A 301 31.53 -24.11 14.37
N GLU A 302 32.35 -24.90 13.65
CA GLU A 302 33.57 -25.47 14.22
C GLU A 302 34.47 -24.33 14.70
N ARG A 303 35.18 -24.55 15.81
CA ARG A 303 35.90 -23.51 16.59
C ARG A 303 36.88 -22.63 15.79
N ASP A 304 37.30 -23.04 14.59
CA ASP A 304 38.27 -22.33 13.76
C ASP A 304 37.73 -21.68 12.50
N GLU A 305 36.42 -21.80 12.21
CA GLU A 305 35.79 -21.12 11.10
C GLU A 305 35.16 -19.81 11.57
N LYS A 306 35.64 -18.69 11.05
CA LYS A 306 34.95 -17.38 11.11
C LYS A 306 33.70 -17.44 10.24
N LEU A 307 32.82 -18.40 10.48
CA LEU A 307 31.51 -18.44 9.84
C LEU A 307 30.68 -17.35 10.44
N ILE A 308 30.35 -16.37 9.59
CA ILE A 308 29.31 -15.38 9.84
C ILE A 308 28.03 -16.20 9.92
N SER A 309 27.45 -16.29 11.09
CA SER A 309 26.19 -17.00 11.31
C SER A 309 25.02 -16.08 11.06
N ASP A 310 24.83 -15.70 9.78
CA ASP A 310 23.70 -14.89 9.38
C ASP A 310 22.41 -15.66 9.62
N PHE A 311 21.46 -15.03 10.30
CA PHE A 311 20.16 -15.67 10.51
C PHE A 311 19.01 -14.64 10.56
N ILE A 312 17.83 -15.16 10.26
CA ILE A 312 16.55 -14.50 10.50
C ILE A 312 15.71 -15.45 11.35
N ALA A 313 15.21 -14.97 12.48
CA ALA A 313 14.30 -15.72 13.34
C ALA A 313 13.07 -14.89 13.69
N LEU A 314 11.90 -15.46 13.46
CA LEU A 314 10.64 -14.91 13.91
C LEU A 314 10.06 -15.81 14.99
N GLU A 315 9.73 -15.23 16.13
CA GLU A 315 9.18 -15.97 17.26
C GLU A 315 8.07 -15.17 17.96
N LEU A 316 7.31 -15.84 18.80
CA LEU A 316 6.47 -15.19 19.80
C LEU A 316 7.20 -15.18 21.15
N GLU A 317 7.21 -14.06 21.80
CA GLU A 317 7.62 -13.89 23.21
C GLU A 317 6.47 -13.25 23.98
N ARG A 318 5.92 -13.99 24.93
CA ARG A 318 4.76 -13.57 25.75
C ARG A 318 3.56 -13.13 24.89
N GLY A 319 3.34 -13.82 23.76
CA GLY A 319 2.28 -13.54 22.82
C GLY A 319 2.53 -12.40 21.84
N TYR A 320 3.70 -11.77 21.88
CA TYR A 320 4.06 -10.70 20.96
C TYR A 320 5.10 -11.16 19.94
N PRO A 321 4.98 -10.73 18.67
CA PRO A 321 5.96 -11.10 17.65
C PRO A 321 7.29 -10.39 17.89
N ARG A 322 8.37 -11.16 17.79
CA ARG A 322 9.76 -10.72 17.88
C ARG A 322 10.52 -11.22 16.68
N LEU A 323 11.13 -10.32 15.93
CA LEU A 323 11.99 -10.61 14.81
C LEU A 323 13.44 -10.36 15.20
N LEU A 324 14.28 -11.36 15.02
CA LEU A 324 15.71 -11.30 15.22
C LEU A 324 16.42 -11.46 13.88
N ILE A 325 17.33 -10.55 13.58
CA ILE A 325 18.11 -10.57 12.34
C ILE A 325 19.58 -10.34 12.70
N ASP A 326 20.46 -11.17 12.19
CA ASP A 326 21.90 -10.98 12.27
C ASP A 326 22.52 -11.25 10.89
N PHE A 327 23.26 -10.29 10.38
CA PHE A 327 24.03 -10.38 9.14
C PHE A 327 25.51 -10.08 9.39
N GLY A 328 26.02 -10.56 10.53
CA GLY A 328 27.43 -10.46 10.90
C GLY A 328 27.85 -9.16 11.60
N SER A 329 26.93 -8.21 11.79
CA SER A 329 27.19 -6.95 12.50
C SER A 329 26.60 -6.90 13.93
N GLY A 330 26.03 -8.01 14.38
CA GLY A 330 25.31 -8.14 15.62
C GLY A 330 23.81 -8.25 15.43
N THR A 331 23.16 -8.88 16.39
CA THR A 331 21.72 -9.20 16.30
C THR A 331 20.86 -7.92 16.46
N LEU A 332 20.10 -7.61 15.43
CA LEU A 332 19.03 -6.61 15.49
C LEU A 332 17.77 -7.30 16.02
N GLU A 333 17.12 -6.67 16.97
CA GLU A 333 15.84 -7.12 17.53
C GLU A 333 14.73 -6.11 17.21
N LEU A 334 13.66 -6.58 16.58
CA LEU A 334 12.45 -5.81 16.33
C LEU A 334 11.28 -6.44 17.10
N ARG A 335 10.61 -5.65 17.93
CA ARG A 335 9.42 -6.05 18.69
C ARG A 335 8.23 -5.24 18.27
N VAL A 336 7.13 -5.91 17.96
CA VAL A 336 5.86 -5.26 17.67
C VAL A 336 4.90 -5.52 18.83
N LYS A 337 4.47 -4.45 19.50
CA LYS A 337 3.48 -4.52 20.55
C LYS A 337 2.09 -4.30 19.95
N THR A 338 1.38 -5.38 19.70
CA THR A 338 0.00 -5.37 19.21
C THR A 338 -1.00 -5.02 20.33
N LYS A 339 -2.22 -4.62 19.99
CA LYS A 339 -3.28 -4.31 20.98
C LYS A 339 -3.68 -5.54 21.81
N LYS A 340 -3.58 -6.73 21.22
CA LYS A 340 -3.84 -8.05 21.86
C LYS A 340 -2.63 -8.94 21.56
N THR A 341 -2.40 -9.91 22.41
CA THR A 341 -1.43 -10.97 22.16
C THR A 341 -1.90 -11.87 21.00
N LEU A 342 -0.97 -12.45 20.26
CA LEU A 342 -1.27 -13.27 19.08
C LEU A 342 -1.44 -14.77 19.41
N ASP A 343 -1.52 -15.10 20.69
CA ASP A 343 -1.77 -16.46 21.22
C ASP A 343 -3.24 -16.71 21.58
N ASP A 344 -4.16 -15.94 20.99
CA ASP A 344 -5.60 -15.98 21.28
C ASP A 344 -6.35 -17.13 20.60
N GLY A 345 -5.69 -17.86 19.70
CA GLY A 345 -6.29 -18.96 18.95
C GLY A 345 -7.05 -18.52 17.70
N GLU A 346 -6.79 -17.30 17.24
CA GLU A 346 -7.26 -16.77 15.97
C GLU A 346 -6.14 -16.77 14.92
N TRP A 347 -6.50 -16.59 13.65
CA TRP A 347 -5.53 -16.51 12.58
C TRP A 347 -4.87 -15.12 12.55
N HIS A 348 -3.56 -15.12 12.56
CA HIS A 348 -2.74 -13.90 12.45
C HIS A 348 -1.83 -13.98 11.23
N ARG A 349 -1.66 -12.84 10.56
CA ARG A 349 -0.74 -12.70 9.43
C ARG A 349 0.41 -11.78 9.81
N ILE A 350 1.61 -12.18 9.42
CA ILE A 350 2.83 -11.38 9.54
C ILE A 350 3.45 -11.25 8.14
N ASP A 351 3.78 -10.02 7.78
CA ASP A 351 4.49 -9.66 6.56
C ASP A 351 5.82 -9.00 6.99
N LEU A 352 6.94 -9.50 6.44
CA LEU A 352 8.31 -9.07 6.73
C LEU A 352 8.97 -8.56 5.46
#